data_d3d50293cce36de2f5d89c92f28da75f
#
_entry.id   d3d50293cce36de2f5d89c92f28da75f
#
_cell.length_a   1.000
_cell.length_b   1.000
_cell.length_c   1.000
_cell.angle_alpha   90.00
_cell.angle_beta   90.00
_cell.angle_gamma   90.00
#
_symmetry.space_group_name_H-M   'P 1'
#
loop_
_entity.id
_entity.type
_entity.pdbx_description
1 polymer ?
#
loop_
_entity_poly.entity_id
_entity_poly.type
_entity_poly.pdbx_seq_one_letter_code
_entity_poly.pdbx_strand_id
1 'polypeptide(L)'
;MASVVGETERQDLIRKVLKAQPFVTVRDLVSLTNASPATVRRDIDKLNEAGEVRKVFGGIASVEPAAARERLSARPFDENRMLAVDAKKAIAAEAERLCRDGDSLIVHGGTTCYLFGVLLARRAVKIFTNSMPLAAALAETGTCHLTVAGGELHREPGILQMRDEDLLTVYASKFFVGAQGIGPDGVMESHPLLVRSVEMLIPRTDKVVVLADSRKFSIRPRHVVFGLGRIGTLITDDGLSDQDARMLEDEGVTVVVASAR
;
A
#
# COMPACT_ATOMS: atom_id res chain seq x y z
N MET A 1 -39.15 -1.71 -22.75
CA MET A 1 -38.39 -0.45 -23.03
C MET A 1 -37.72 -0.06 -21.72
N ALA A 2 -36.39 -0.21 -21.61
CA ALA A 2 -35.68 0.26 -20.43
C ALA A 2 -35.68 1.78 -20.41
N SER A 3 -36.16 2.37 -19.32
CA SER A 3 -36.16 3.82 -19.10
C SER A 3 -34.73 4.34 -19.16
N VAL A 4 -34.46 5.33 -19.98
CA VAL A 4 -33.15 6.02 -20.00
C VAL A 4 -33.04 6.79 -18.70
N VAL A 5 -32.13 6.35 -17.83
CA VAL A 5 -31.84 6.98 -16.54
C VAL A 5 -31.40 8.42 -16.79
N GLY A 6 -32.04 9.40 -16.14
CA GLY A 6 -31.73 10.83 -16.27
C GLY A 6 -30.30 11.15 -15.78
N GLU A 7 -29.76 12.31 -16.19
CA GLU A 7 -28.40 12.72 -15.81
C GLU A 7 -28.21 12.76 -14.27
N THR A 8 -29.12 13.42 -13.57
CA THR A 8 -29.09 13.55 -12.11
C THR A 8 -29.11 12.18 -11.44
N GLU A 9 -29.98 11.30 -11.92
CA GLU A 9 -30.12 9.95 -11.36
C GLU A 9 -28.87 9.09 -11.62
N ARG A 10 -28.20 9.22 -12.78
CA ARG A 10 -26.92 8.57 -13.05
C ARG A 10 -25.80 9.09 -12.13
N GLN A 11 -25.73 10.41 -11.94
CA GLN A 11 -24.76 11.02 -11.04
C GLN A 11 -24.96 10.56 -9.59
N ASP A 12 -26.21 10.42 -9.15
CA ASP A 12 -26.53 9.90 -7.81
C ASP A 12 -26.13 8.43 -7.67
N LEU A 13 -26.32 7.62 -8.71
CA LEU A 13 -25.84 6.24 -8.74
C LEU A 13 -24.30 6.19 -8.63
N ILE A 14 -23.60 7.05 -9.37
CA ILE A 14 -22.13 7.16 -9.29
C ILE A 14 -21.69 7.53 -7.87
N ARG A 15 -22.32 8.54 -7.25
CA ARG A 15 -22.04 8.94 -5.86
C ARG A 15 -22.28 7.79 -4.89
N LYS A 16 -23.38 7.07 -5.05
CA LYS A 16 -23.76 5.96 -4.19
C LYS A 16 -22.75 4.80 -4.24
N VAL A 17 -22.28 4.46 -5.43
CA VAL A 17 -21.30 3.40 -5.62
C VAL A 17 -19.95 3.81 -5.03
N LEU A 18 -19.51 5.05 -5.22
CA LEU A 18 -18.26 5.57 -4.64
C LEU A 18 -18.28 5.66 -3.11
N LYS A 19 -19.47 5.69 -2.49
CA LYS A 19 -19.58 5.54 -1.02
C LYS A 19 -19.31 4.12 -0.55
N ALA A 20 -19.63 3.12 -1.38
CA ALA A 20 -19.44 1.71 -1.07
C ALA A 20 -18.07 1.19 -1.53
N GLN A 21 -17.54 1.76 -2.63
CA GLN A 21 -16.27 1.35 -3.24
C GLN A 21 -15.44 2.59 -3.55
N PRO A 22 -14.21 2.73 -3.02
CA PRO A 22 -13.38 3.93 -3.19
C PRO A 22 -12.92 4.17 -4.64
N PHE A 23 -13.04 3.17 -5.50
CA PHE A 23 -12.70 3.21 -6.92
C PHE A 23 -13.72 2.43 -7.75
N VAL A 24 -14.09 2.98 -8.93
CA VAL A 24 -14.99 2.31 -9.90
C VAL A 24 -14.49 2.56 -11.31
N THR A 25 -14.44 1.51 -12.14
CA THR A 25 -14.02 1.65 -13.54
C THR A 25 -15.12 2.28 -14.40
N VAL A 26 -14.73 2.94 -15.51
CA VAL A 26 -15.69 3.43 -16.50
C VAL A 26 -16.58 2.31 -17.02
N ARG A 27 -16.03 1.10 -17.16
CA ARG A 27 -16.76 -0.08 -17.63
C ARG A 27 -17.87 -0.48 -16.66
N ASP A 28 -17.58 -0.49 -15.37
CA ASP A 28 -18.56 -0.82 -14.34
C ASP A 28 -19.66 0.24 -14.26
N LEU A 29 -19.29 1.52 -14.40
CA LEU A 29 -20.26 2.61 -14.46
C LEU A 29 -21.18 2.53 -15.68
N VAL A 30 -20.65 2.14 -16.83
CA VAL A 30 -21.45 1.91 -18.04
C VAL A 30 -22.46 0.79 -17.79
N SER A 31 -22.03 -0.31 -17.19
CA SER A 31 -22.90 -1.45 -16.86
C SER A 31 -23.95 -1.06 -15.82
N LEU A 32 -23.58 -0.29 -14.81
CA LEU A 32 -24.46 0.13 -13.72
C LEU A 32 -25.52 1.13 -14.16
N THR A 33 -25.13 2.11 -14.99
CA THR A 33 -26.00 3.20 -15.42
C THR A 33 -26.77 2.89 -16.70
N ASN A 34 -26.42 1.81 -17.38
CA ASN A 34 -26.93 1.45 -18.70
C ASN A 34 -26.82 2.60 -19.74
N ALA A 35 -25.79 3.44 -19.59
CA ALA A 35 -25.53 4.59 -20.44
C ALA A 35 -24.32 4.34 -21.35
N SER A 36 -24.20 5.11 -22.44
CA SER A 36 -23.04 4.97 -23.33
C SER A 36 -21.73 5.38 -22.62
N PRO A 37 -20.56 4.83 -23.02
CA PRO A 37 -19.28 5.26 -22.47
C PRO A 37 -19.02 6.76 -22.60
N ALA A 38 -19.52 7.39 -23.67
CA ALA A 38 -19.41 8.83 -23.89
C ALA A 38 -20.25 9.63 -22.88
N THR A 39 -21.44 9.14 -22.56
CA THR A 39 -22.33 9.76 -21.57
C THR A 39 -21.72 9.65 -20.18
N VAL A 40 -21.25 8.45 -19.80
CA VAL A 40 -20.60 8.22 -18.50
C VAL A 40 -19.36 9.09 -18.32
N ARG A 41 -18.54 9.27 -19.38
CA ARG A 41 -17.38 10.17 -19.31
C ARG A 41 -17.76 11.63 -19.08
N ARG A 42 -18.84 12.13 -19.73
CA ARG A 42 -19.34 13.49 -19.48
C ARG A 42 -19.86 13.67 -18.05
N ASP A 43 -20.58 12.67 -17.51
CA ASP A 43 -21.03 12.70 -16.12
C ASP A 43 -19.84 12.73 -15.17
N ILE A 44 -18.80 11.93 -15.44
CA ILE A 44 -17.53 11.93 -14.71
C ILE A 44 -16.84 13.30 -14.78
N ASP A 45 -16.79 13.94 -15.97
CA ASP A 45 -16.16 15.24 -16.13
C ASP A 45 -16.85 16.29 -15.26
N LYS A 46 -18.17 16.35 -15.28
CA LYS A 46 -18.97 17.26 -14.45
C LYS A 46 -18.77 17.04 -12.96
N LEU A 47 -18.78 15.79 -12.51
CA LEU A 47 -18.55 15.45 -11.11
C LEU A 47 -17.12 15.75 -10.66
N ASN A 48 -16.14 15.58 -11.55
CA ASN A 48 -14.74 15.91 -11.27
C ASN A 48 -14.52 17.44 -11.21
N GLU A 49 -15.16 18.22 -12.12
CA GLU A 49 -15.13 19.68 -12.07
C GLU A 49 -15.82 20.23 -10.82
N ALA A 50 -16.90 19.57 -10.37
CA ALA A 50 -17.57 19.89 -9.11
C ALA A 50 -16.75 19.44 -7.86
N GLY A 51 -15.61 18.77 -8.04
CA GLY A 51 -14.78 18.27 -6.94
C GLY A 51 -15.39 17.10 -6.17
N GLU A 52 -16.41 16.44 -6.72
CA GLU A 52 -17.12 15.35 -6.06
C GLU A 52 -16.50 13.97 -6.31
N VAL A 53 -15.77 13.82 -7.40
CA VAL A 53 -15.02 12.64 -7.76
C VAL A 53 -13.63 13.03 -8.27
N ARG A 54 -12.68 12.12 -8.25
CA ARG A 54 -11.35 12.30 -8.85
C ARG A 54 -11.18 11.34 -10.02
N LYS A 55 -10.87 11.87 -11.19
CA LYS A 55 -10.49 11.05 -12.35
C LYS A 55 -9.19 10.32 -12.07
N VAL A 56 -9.15 9.05 -12.39
CA VAL A 56 -7.97 8.21 -12.36
C VAL A 56 -7.91 7.36 -13.64
N PHE A 57 -6.77 6.72 -13.89
CA PHE A 57 -6.64 5.89 -15.09
C PHE A 57 -7.68 4.75 -15.09
N GLY A 58 -8.48 4.69 -16.13
CA GLY A 58 -9.54 3.66 -16.31
C GLY A 58 -10.82 3.85 -15.50
N GLY A 59 -10.95 4.90 -14.65
CA GLY A 59 -12.13 5.08 -13.82
C GLY A 59 -12.19 6.38 -13.02
N ILE A 60 -12.90 6.31 -11.91
CA ILE A 60 -13.02 7.37 -10.93
C ILE A 60 -12.79 6.86 -9.52
N ALA A 61 -12.26 7.73 -8.67
CA ALA A 61 -12.11 7.50 -7.24
C ALA A 61 -12.93 8.51 -6.44
N SER A 62 -13.33 8.15 -5.23
CA SER A 62 -13.99 9.07 -4.30
C SER A 62 -13.05 10.22 -3.94
N VAL A 63 -13.58 11.45 -3.87
CA VAL A 63 -12.91 12.57 -3.23
C VAL A 63 -13.17 12.43 -1.73
N GLU A 64 -12.22 11.91 -1.00
CA GLU A 64 -12.36 11.83 0.45
C GLU A 64 -12.29 13.24 1.06
N PRO A 65 -13.20 13.59 1.99
CA PRO A 65 -13.10 14.82 2.78
C PRO A 65 -11.75 14.89 3.50
N ALA A 66 -11.19 16.09 3.67
CA ALA A 66 -9.90 16.29 4.36
C ALA A 66 -9.87 15.62 5.77
N ALA A 67 -11.01 15.59 6.47
CA ALA A 67 -11.17 14.89 7.74
C ALA A 67 -11.12 13.35 7.62
N ALA A 68 -11.45 12.78 6.45
CA ALA A 68 -11.29 11.35 6.19
C ALA A 68 -9.84 11.01 5.83
N ARG A 69 -9.09 11.95 5.21
CA ARG A 69 -7.64 11.80 4.97
C ARG A 69 -6.84 11.72 6.27
N GLU A 70 -7.25 12.45 7.31
CA GLU A 70 -6.64 12.34 8.64
C GLU A 70 -6.96 11.00 9.34
N ARG A 71 -8.15 10.43 9.10
CA ARG A 71 -8.54 9.11 9.65
C ARG A 71 -7.91 7.92 8.91
N LEU A 72 -7.40 8.09 7.70
CA LEU A 72 -6.64 7.06 6.98
C LEU A 72 -5.32 6.69 7.69
N SER A 73 -4.82 7.56 8.57
CA SER A 73 -3.58 7.36 9.30
C SER A 73 -3.66 6.31 10.40
N ALA A 74 -4.85 5.93 10.85
CA ALA A 74 -5.05 5.11 12.04
C ALA A 74 -6.07 3.98 11.83
N ARG A 75 -6.22 3.45 10.61
CA ARG A 75 -7.10 2.29 10.42
C ARG A 75 -6.48 1.05 11.08
N PRO A 76 -7.27 0.28 11.83
CA PRO A 76 -6.86 -1.01 12.36
C PRO A 76 -6.27 -1.92 11.28
N PHE A 77 -5.33 -2.79 11.67
CA PHE A 77 -4.67 -3.72 10.75
C PHE A 77 -5.69 -4.53 9.92
N ASP A 78 -6.75 -5.04 10.56
CA ASP A 78 -7.77 -5.87 9.90
C ASP A 78 -8.59 -5.10 8.87
N GLU A 79 -8.96 -3.85 9.15
CA GLU A 79 -9.64 -2.99 8.17
C GLU A 79 -8.72 -2.69 6.98
N ASN A 80 -7.47 -2.33 7.26
CA ASN A 80 -6.49 -2.00 6.23
C ASN A 80 -6.15 -3.21 5.34
N ARG A 81 -6.18 -4.42 5.91
CA ARG A 81 -5.96 -5.68 5.18
C ARG A 81 -7.02 -5.91 4.10
N MET A 82 -8.25 -5.47 4.33
CA MET A 82 -9.38 -5.63 3.40
C MET A 82 -9.42 -4.59 2.27
N LEU A 83 -8.55 -3.59 2.31
CA LEU A 83 -8.48 -2.56 1.26
C LEU A 83 -7.48 -2.94 0.17
N ALA A 84 -7.85 -2.77 -1.11
CA ALA A 84 -7.04 -3.06 -2.29
C ALA A 84 -6.37 -4.45 -2.22
N VAL A 85 -7.14 -5.45 -1.88
CA VAL A 85 -6.63 -6.81 -1.61
C VAL A 85 -5.88 -7.36 -2.81
N ASP A 86 -6.43 -7.20 -4.02
CA ASP A 86 -5.84 -7.77 -5.24
C ASP A 86 -4.52 -7.07 -5.60
N ALA A 87 -4.47 -5.74 -5.50
CA ALA A 87 -3.23 -4.98 -5.67
C ALA A 87 -2.15 -5.41 -4.67
N LYS A 88 -2.50 -5.55 -3.39
CA LYS A 88 -1.55 -6.01 -2.36
C LYS A 88 -1.05 -7.43 -2.58
N LYS A 89 -1.93 -8.33 -3.06
CA LYS A 89 -1.53 -9.71 -3.41
C LYS A 89 -0.56 -9.73 -4.60
N ALA A 90 -0.84 -8.95 -5.65
CA ALA A 90 0.03 -8.81 -6.79
C ALA A 90 1.40 -8.26 -6.40
N ILE A 91 1.43 -7.18 -5.61
CA ILE A 91 2.66 -6.59 -5.05
C ILE A 91 3.44 -7.62 -4.23
N ALA A 92 2.76 -8.37 -3.37
CA ALA A 92 3.38 -9.40 -2.54
C ALA A 92 4.02 -10.52 -3.38
N ALA A 93 3.36 -10.96 -4.45
CA ALA A 93 3.86 -11.97 -5.37
C ALA A 93 5.11 -11.48 -6.14
N GLU A 94 5.12 -10.22 -6.60
CA GLU A 94 6.32 -9.64 -7.22
C GLU A 94 7.47 -9.48 -6.21
N ALA A 95 7.17 -9.11 -4.96
CA ALA A 95 8.17 -9.01 -3.92
C ALA A 95 8.82 -10.38 -3.61
N GLU A 96 8.05 -11.46 -3.63
CA GLU A 96 8.58 -12.82 -3.44
C GLU A 96 9.65 -13.18 -4.49
N ARG A 97 9.47 -12.77 -5.75
CA ARG A 97 10.43 -13.02 -6.83
C ARG A 97 11.79 -12.36 -6.62
N LEU A 98 11.85 -11.31 -5.80
CA LEU A 98 13.11 -10.66 -5.43
C LEU A 98 13.88 -11.44 -4.36
N CYS A 99 13.28 -12.44 -3.73
CA CYS A 99 13.89 -13.22 -2.67
C CYS A 99 14.55 -14.48 -3.20
N ARG A 100 15.74 -14.78 -2.69
CA ARG A 100 16.51 -16.00 -2.97
C ARG A 100 16.66 -16.81 -1.71
N ASP A 101 16.80 -18.11 -1.85
CA ASP A 101 17.11 -18.98 -0.72
C ASP A 101 18.47 -18.57 -0.10
N GLY A 102 18.52 -18.53 1.21
CA GLY A 102 19.66 -18.02 1.97
C GLY A 102 19.60 -16.52 2.29
N ASP A 103 18.67 -15.76 1.70
CA ASP A 103 18.51 -14.32 2.01
C ASP A 103 18.21 -14.11 3.51
N SER A 104 18.78 -13.03 4.05
CA SER A 104 18.37 -12.44 5.33
C SER A 104 17.51 -11.22 5.07
N LEU A 105 16.28 -11.25 5.57
CA LEU A 105 15.23 -10.30 5.24
C LEU A 105 14.69 -9.64 6.51
N ILE A 106 14.47 -8.33 6.47
CA ILE A 106 13.63 -7.63 7.43
C ILE A 106 12.28 -7.42 6.79
N VAL A 107 11.19 -7.85 7.45
CA VAL A 107 9.81 -7.64 7.00
C VAL A 107 9.08 -6.83 8.05
N HIS A 108 8.78 -5.57 7.74
CA HIS A 108 8.17 -4.62 8.67
C HIS A 108 6.67 -4.88 8.86
N GLY A 109 6.11 -4.30 9.91
CA GLY A 109 4.66 -4.25 10.11
C GLY A 109 3.93 -3.58 8.94
N GLY A 110 2.72 -4.03 8.66
CA GLY A 110 1.87 -3.51 7.59
C GLY A 110 1.21 -4.62 6.78
N THR A 111 0.06 -4.30 6.17
CA THR A 111 -0.80 -5.33 5.56
C THR A 111 -0.25 -5.91 4.26
N THR A 112 0.47 -5.12 3.46
CA THR A 112 1.14 -5.61 2.24
C THR A 112 2.35 -6.46 2.61
N CYS A 113 3.15 -6.01 3.59
CA CYS A 113 4.28 -6.76 4.12
C CYS A 113 3.84 -8.09 4.77
N TYR A 114 2.68 -8.10 5.44
CA TYR A 114 2.09 -9.32 5.96
C TYR A 114 1.80 -10.34 4.84
N LEU A 115 1.09 -9.92 3.78
CA LEU A 115 0.77 -10.79 2.65
C LEU A 115 2.05 -11.33 1.99
N PHE A 116 3.05 -10.49 1.80
CA PHE A 116 4.36 -10.88 1.27
C PHE A 116 5.06 -11.89 2.20
N GLY A 117 5.14 -11.58 3.50
CA GLY A 117 5.83 -12.44 4.46
C GLY A 117 5.23 -13.84 4.57
N VAL A 118 3.91 -13.96 4.46
CA VAL A 118 3.22 -15.26 4.45
C VAL A 118 3.62 -16.12 3.23
N LEU A 119 3.90 -15.52 2.07
CA LEU A 119 4.39 -16.28 0.90
C LEU A 119 5.76 -16.89 1.15
N LEU A 120 6.56 -16.30 2.05
CA LEU A 120 7.89 -16.79 2.40
C LEU A 120 7.88 -17.91 3.47
N ALA A 121 6.73 -18.27 4.01
CA ALA A 121 6.61 -19.19 5.16
C ALA A 121 7.38 -20.50 4.97
N ARG A 122 7.46 -21.03 3.74
CA ARG A 122 8.14 -22.29 3.42
C ARG A 122 9.42 -22.14 2.60
N ARG A 123 9.92 -20.90 2.47
CA ARG A 123 11.19 -20.61 1.78
C ARG A 123 12.37 -20.77 2.72
N ALA A 124 13.51 -21.16 2.18
CA ALA A 124 14.77 -21.28 2.93
C ALA A 124 15.42 -19.90 3.17
N VAL A 125 14.73 -19.00 3.85
CA VAL A 125 15.16 -17.63 4.16
C VAL A 125 15.18 -17.37 5.67
N LYS A 126 15.92 -16.34 6.08
CA LYS A 126 15.92 -15.83 7.46
C LYS A 126 15.07 -14.56 7.50
N ILE A 127 14.04 -14.55 8.32
CA ILE A 127 13.12 -13.42 8.46
C ILE A 127 13.26 -12.82 9.85
N PHE A 128 13.58 -11.53 9.93
CA PHE A 128 13.37 -10.70 11.11
C PHE A 128 12.11 -9.87 10.91
N THR A 129 11.21 -9.85 11.90
CA THR A 129 9.98 -9.03 11.83
C THR A 129 9.63 -8.41 13.18
N ASN A 130 9.10 -7.19 13.13
CA ASN A 130 8.42 -6.54 14.25
C ASN A 130 6.89 -6.65 14.15
N SER A 131 6.36 -7.30 13.11
CA SER A 131 4.93 -7.49 12.91
C SER A 131 4.41 -8.66 13.72
N MET A 132 3.57 -8.41 14.73
CA MET A 132 2.95 -9.48 15.52
C MET A 132 2.02 -10.38 14.69
N PRO A 133 1.16 -9.84 13.78
CA PRO A 133 0.34 -10.68 12.90
C PRO A 133 1.19 -11.60 12.01
N LEU A 134 2.29 -11.10 11.43
CA LEU A 134 3.18 -11.92 10.60
C LEU A 134 3.91 -12.97 11.44
N ALA A 135 4.43 -12.58 12.60
CA ALA A 135 5.10 -13.51 13.49
C ALA A 135 4.21 -14.68 13.89
N ALA A 136 2.94 -14.42 14.22
CA ALA A 136 1.95 -15.45 14.54
C ALA A 136 1.69 -16.39 13.37
N ALA A 137 1.46 -15.85 12.17
CA ALA A 137 1.22 -16.66 10.97
C ALA A 137 2.42 -17.55 10.61
N LEU A 138 3.65 -17.02 10.68
CA LEU A 138 4.86 -17.79 10.37
C LEU A 138 5.20 -18.82 11.45
N ALA A 139 4.90 -18.54 12.72
CA ALA A 139 5.10 -19.49 13.80
C ALA A 139 4.17 -20.71 13.68
N GLU A 140 2.95 -20.51 13.18
CA GLU A 140 1.97 -21.58 13.03
C GLU A 140 2.26 -22.49 11.82
N THR A 141 2.62 -21.91 10.67
CA THR A 141 2.67 -22.64 9.40
C THR A 141 4.03 -22.64 8.70
N GLY A 142 4.98 -21.84 9.21
CA GLY A 142 6.26 -21.59 8.56
C GLY A 142 7.34 -22.60 8.89
N THR A 143 8.28 -22.78 7.94
CA THR A 143 9.55 -23.51 8.13
C THR A 143 10.78 -22.60 7.92
N CYS A 144 10.55 -21.32 7.54
CA CYS A 144 11.61 -20.32 7.44
C CYS A 144 12.23 -20.05 8.83
N HIS A 145 13.48 -19.59 8.84
CA HIS A 145 14.09 -19.15 10.10
C HIS A 145 13.48 -17.81 10.52
N LEU A 146 12.73 -17.81 11.61
CA LEU A 146 12.00 -16.64 12.11
C LEU A 146 12.68 -16.05 13.35
N THR A 147 13.00 -14.78 13.30
CA THR A 147 13.37 -13.95 14.44
C THR A 147 12.32 -12.87 14.63
N VAL A 148 11.74 -12.82 15.82
CA VAL A 148 10.73 -11.81 16.16
C VAL A 148 11.39 -10.73 17.01
N ALA A 149 11.11 -9.47 16.70
CA ALA A 149 11.56 -8.35 17.52
C ALA A 149 11.07 -8.49 18.96
N GLY A 150 11.93 -8.19 19.91
CA GLY A 150 11.54 -8.06 21.31
C GLY A 150 10.80 -6.73 21.57
N GLY A 151 10.25 -6.60 22.78
CA GLY A 151 9.69 -5.35 23.26
C GLY A 151 8.20 -5.35 23.53
N GLU A 152 7.61 -4.16 23.60
CA GLU A 152 6.21 -3.97 23.93
C GLU A 152 5.30 -4.14 22.71
N LEU A 153 4.22 -4.91 22.87
CA LEU A 153 3.23 -5.08 21.81
C LEU A 153 2.24 -3.91 21.80
N HIS A 154 2.25 -3.16 20.72
CA HIS A 154 1.21 -2.20 20.38
C HIS A 154 0.19 -2.86 19.44
N ARG A 155 -1.01 -3.16 19.97
CA ARG A 155 -2.06 -3.87 19.22
C ARG A 155 -2.49 -3.13 17.96
N GLU A 156 -2.49 -1.81 18.03
CA GLU A 156 -2.63 -0.91 16.89
C GLU A 156 -1.33 -0.09 16.76
N PRO A 157 -0.57 -0.29 15.71
CA PRO A 157 -0.78 -0.97 14.43
C PRO A 157 -0.37 -2.46 14.35
N GLY A 158 -0.27 -3.18 15.45
CA GLY A 158 0.08 -4.60 15.49
C GLY A 158 1.59 -4.85 15.41
N ILE A 159 2.40 -3.96 16.00
CA ILE A 159 3.86 -4.08 16.00
C ILE A 159 4.44 -4.20 17.41
N LEU A 160 5.62 -4.80 17.46
CA LEU A 160 6.49 -4.81 18.63
C LEU A 160 7.39 -3.58 18.59
N GLN A 161 7.37 -2.78 19.64
CA GLN A 161 8.28 -1.64 19.80
C GLN A 161 9.62 -2.14 20.29
N MET A 162 10.62 -2.09 19.41
CA MET A 162 11.98 -2.53 19.65
C MET A 162 12.77 -1.49 20.46
N ARG A 163 13.80 -1.94 21.14
CA ARG A 163 14.86 -1.11 21.71
C ARG A 163 16.11 -1.24 20.84
N ASP A 164 16.99 -0.25 20.89
CA ASP A 164 18.24 -0.23 20.11
C ASP A 164 19.11 -1.46 20.40
N GLU A 165 19.09 -1.94 21.64
CA GLU A 165 19.82 -3.13 22.08
C GLU A 165 19.37 -4.42 21.38
N ASP A 166 18.07 -4.52 21.05
CA ASP A 166 17.48 -5.68 20.39
C ASP A 166 17.95 -5.83 18.92
N LEU A 167 18.54 -4.77 18.35
CA LEU A 167 18.98 -4.72 16.96
C LEU A 167 20.48 -4.87 16.74
N LEU A 168 21.27 -5.04 17.79
CA LEU A 168 22.75 -5.09 17.68
C LEU A 168 23.26 -6.15 16.71
N THR A 169 22.56 -7.27 16.60
CA THR A 169 22.93 -8.40 15.74
C THR A 169 22.08 -8.54 14.47
N VAL A 170 21.11 -7.63 14.26
CA VAL A 170 20.21 -7.68 13.10
C VAL A 170 20.86 -6.96 11.93
N TYR A 171 21.09 -7.69 10.84
CA TYR A 171 21.47 -7.13 9.55
C TYR A 171 20.85 -7.96 8.43
N ALA A 172 20.35 -7.32 7.39
CA ALA A 172 19.61 -7.98 6.32
C ALA A 172 20.05 -7.49 4.93
N SER A 173 20.03 -8.38 3.96
CA SER A 173 20.24 -8.02 2.55
C SER A 173 19.11 -7.14 1.99
N LYS A 174 17.89 -7.31 2.51
CA LYS A 174 16.72 -6.54 2.05
C LYS A 174 15.80 -6.22 3.22
N PHE A 175 15.29 -4.99 3.22
CA PHE A 175 14.26 -4.51 4.14
C PHE A 175 12.97 -4.22 3.37
N PHE A 176 11.94 -4.99 3.61
CA PHE A 176 10.61 -4.80 3.03
C PHE A 176 9.74 -3.97 3.96
N VAL A 177 9.28 -2.84 3.47
CA VAL A 177 8.53 -1.86 4.25
C VAL A 177 7.34 -1.34 3.44
N GLY A 178 6.21 -1.11 4.10
CA GLY A 178 5.06 -0.43 3.52
C GLY A 178 5.21 1.09 3.58
N ALA A 179 4.23 1.79 3.01
CA ALA A 179 4.10 3.24 3.13
C ALA A 179 2.66 3.62 3.46
N GLN A 180 2.47 4.65 4.28
CA GLN A 180 1.17 5.30 4.41
C GLN A 180 0.94 6.27 3.25
N GLY A 181 1.99 7.00 2.86
CA GLY A 181 2.00 7.88 1.71
C GLY A 181 3.38 7.96 1.06
N ILE A 182 3.42 8.33 -0.22
CA ILE A 182 4.65 8.55 -0.99
C ILE A 182 4.49 9.85 -1.76
N GLY A 183 5.50 10.70 -1.72
CA GLY A 183 5.51 11.98 -2.42
C GLY A 183 6.93 12.44 -2.78
N PRO A 184 7.08 13.65 -3.32
CA PRO A 184 8.40 14.17 -3.73
C PRO A 184 9.43 14.20 -2.58
N ASP A 185 8.95 14.38 -1.36
CA ASP A 185 9.82 14.44 -0.19
C ASP A 185 10.25 13.04 0.30
N GLY A 186 9.59 11.97 -0.14
CA GLY A 186 9.92 10.61 0.25
C GLY A 186 8.74 9.75 0.68
N VAL A 187 9.05 8.71 1.43
CA VAL A 187 8.10 7.82 2.10
C VAL A 187 7.62 8.45 3.39
N MET A 188 6.32 8.45 3.58
CA MET A 188 5.65 9.21 4.64
C MET A 188 4.79 8.31 5.53
N GLU A 189 4.73 8.66 6.82
CA GLU A 189 3.95 7.96 7.84
C GLU A 189 3.47 8.97 8.92
N SER A 190 2.34 8.72 9.56
CA SER A 190 1.83 9.55 10.67
C SER A 190 1.95 8.88 12.03
N HIS A 191 2.09 7.55 12.07
CA HIS A 191 2.14 6.81 13.32
C HIS A 191 3.56 6.83 13.91
N PRO A 192 3.81 7.46 15.08
CA PRO A 192 5.17 7.68 15.60
C PRO A 192 5.96 6.38 15.81
N LEU A 193 5.29 5.30 16.23
CA LEU A 193 5.96 4.02 16.46
C LEU A 193 6.43 3.38 15.15
N LEU A 194 5.65 3.54 14.05
CA LEU A 194 6.04 3.07 12.72
C LEU A 194 7.21 3.89 12.19
N VAL A 195 7.18 5.22 12.33
CA VAL A 195 8.30 6.11 11.97
C VAL A 195 9.55 5.65 12.67
N ARG A 196 9.54 5.57 14.01
CA ARG A 196 10.70 5.19 14.80
C ARG A 196 11.24 3.79 14.43
N SER A 197 10.36 2.81 14.26
CA SER A 197 10.79 1.44 13.92
C SER A 197 11.47 1.36 12.55
N VAL A 198 11.00 2.13 11.57
CA VAL A 198 11.63 2.19 10.24
C VAL A 198 12.99 2.88 10.33
N GLU A 199 13.08 4.02 11.03
CA GLU A 199 14.36 4.74 11.23
C GLU A 199 15.42 3.85 11.88
N MET A 200 15.04 2.99 12.84
CA MET A 200 15.94 2.04 13.49
C MET A 200 16.40 0.90 12.56
N LEU A 201 15.55 0.46 11.63
CA LEU A 201 15.80 -0.69 10.76
C LEU A 201 16.52 -0.33 9.45
N ILE A 202 16.34 0.88 8.91
CA ILE A 202 16.99 1.33 7.67
C ILE A 202 18.52 1.18 7.71
N PRO A 203 19.25 1.55 8.78
CA PRO A 203 20.71 1.39 8.85
C PRO A 203 21.16 -0.08 8.90
N ARG A 204 20.23 -1.02 9.07
CA ARG A 204 20.48 -2.45 9.24
C ARG A 204 20.26 -3.26 7.96
N THR A 205 20.24 -2.60 6.81
CA THR A 205 19.98 -3.27 5.53
C THR A 205 20.79 -2.69 4.38
N ASP A 206 21.14 -3.56 3.45
CA ASP A 206 21.80 -3.16 2.21
C ASP A 206 20.80 -2.47 1.27
N LYS A 207 19.57 -2.99 1.15
CA LYS A 207 18.58 -2.52 0.19
C LYS A 207 17.18 -2.37 0.81
N VAL A 208 16.58 -1.21 0.60
CA VAL A 208 15.19 -0.95 0.98
C VAL A 208 14.25 -1.27 -0.19
N VAL A 209 13.23 -2.09 0.06
CA VAL A 209 12.17 -2.44 -0.89
C VAL A 209 10.84 -1.94 -0.34
N VAL A 210 10.22 -0.98 -1.01
CA VAL A 210 8.93 -0.41 -0.62
C VAL A 210 7.80 -1.17 -1.29
N LEU A 211 6.82 -1.62 -0.51
CA LEU A 211 5.61 -2.32 -0.96
C LEU A 211 4.40 -1.41 -0.77
N ALA A 212 3.94 -0.75 -1.82
CA ALA A 212 2.90 0.25 -1.71
C ALA A 212 1.97 0.25 -2.93
N ASP A 213 0.66 0.15 -2.69
CA ASP A 213 -0.31 0.33 -3.76
C ASP A 213 -0.38 1.80 -4.24
N SER A 214 -0.78 2.00 -5.50
CA SER A 214 -0.79 3.31 -6.17
C SER A 214 -1.59 4.40 -5.45
N ARG A 215 -2.58 4.05 -4.63
CA ARG A 215 -3.34 5.01 -3.83
C ARG A 215 -2.47 5.77 -2.82
N LYS A 216 -1.30 5.20 -2.45
CA LYS A 216 -0.36 5.81 -1.51
C LYS A 216 0.26 7.10 -2.06
N PHE A 217 0.28 7.28 -3.35
CA PHE A 217 0.78 8.50 -3.99
C PHE A 217 -0.18 9.70 -3.87
N SER A 218 -1.44 9.47 -3.49
CA SER A 218 -2.42 10.54 -3.23
C SER A 218 -2.54 10.91 -1.74
N ILE A 219 -1.84 10.20 -0.83
CA ILE A 219 -1.90 10.42 0.62
C ILE A 219 -0.67 11.21 1.06
N ARG A 220 -0.85 12.22 1.90
CA ARG A 220 0.24 13.07 2.42
C ARG A 220 0.24 13.04 3.96
N PRO A 221 0.87 12.03 4.57
CA PRO A 221 1.10 11.99 6.01
C PRO A 221 2.00 13.13 6.48
N ARG A 222 2.08 13.33 7.80
CA ARG A 222 2.77 14.48 8.36
C ARG A 222 4.29 14.35 8.48
N HIS A 223 4.80 13.09 8.50
CA HIS A 223 6.24 12.85 8.70
C HIS A 223 6.83 12.15 7.48
N VAL A 224 7.91 12.69 6.96
CA VAL A 224 8.79 12.02 6.02
C VAL A 224 9.69 11.09 6.84
N VAL A 225 9.63 9.79 6.56
CA VAL A 225 10.43 8.79 7.26
C VAL A 225 11.81 8.66 6.61
N PHE A 226 11.85 8.66 5.28
CA PHE A 226 13.09 8.69 4.50
C PHE A 226 12.83 9.18 3.07
N GLY A 227 13.85 9.80 2.46
CA GLY A 227 13.80 10.32 1.10
C GLY A 227 13.75 9.24 0.02
N LEU A 228 13.29 9.61 -1.19
CA LEU A 228 13.15 8.69 -2.33
C LEU A 228 14.46 8.00 -2.70
N GLY A 229 15.58 8.72 -2.69
CA GLY A 229 16.91 8.17 -3.01
C GLY A 229 17.38 7.03 -2.08
N ARG A 230 16.69 6.76 -0.96
CA ARG A 230 16.96 5.60 -0.10
C ARG A 230 16.21 4.34 -0.57
N ILE A 231 15.25 4.47 -1.47
CA ILE A 231 14.48 3.36 -2.01
C ILE A 231 15.31 2.65 -3.09
N GLY A 232 15.67 1.41 -2.87
CA GLY A 232 16.32 0.61 -3.91
C GLY A 232 15.32 0.08 -4.94
N THR A 233 14.13 -0.35 -4.48
CA THR A 233 13.04 -0.84 -5.35
C THR A 233 11.71 -0.46 -4.74
N LEU A 234 10.80 0.04 -5.57
CA LEU A 234 9.39 0.19 -5.24
C LEU A 234 8.58 -0.85 -6.03
N ILE A 235 7.71 -1.58 -5.36
CA ILE A 235 6.74 -2.48 -6.00
C ILE A 235 5.35 -1.91 -5.78
N THR A 236 4.63 -1.65 -6.87
CA THR A 236 3.29 -1.06 -6.87
C THR A 236 2.38 -1.76 -7.88
N ASP A 237 1.11 -1.42 -7.90
CA ASP A 237 0.14 -1.89 -8.90
C ASP A 237 0.09 -0.98 -10.13
N ASP A 238 -0.66 -1.40 -11.14
CA ASP A 238 -0.84 -0.73 -12.44
C ASP A 238 -1.60 0.60 -12.38
N GLY A 239 -2.05 1.02 -11.21
CA GLY A 239 -2.64 2.35 -10.96
C GLY A 239 -1.61 3.47 -10.75
N LEU A 240 -0.29 3.21 -10.81
CA LEU A 240 0.74 4.25 -10.72
C LEU A 240 0.62 5.23 -11.90
N SER A 241 0.66 6.54 -11.62
CA SER A 241 0.66 7.56 -12.67
C SER A 241 2.05 7.69 -13.32
N ASP A 242 2.08 8.11 -14.61
CA ASP A 242 3.35 8.41 -15.30
C ASP A 242 4.16 9.50 -14.58
N GLN A 243 3.48 10.45 -13.92
CA GLN A 243 4.14 11.50 -13.16
C GLN A 243 4.84 10.92 -11.93
N ASP A 244 4.15 10.05 -11.18
CA ASP A 244 4.74 9.42 -10.00
C ASP A 244 5.86 8.44 -10.38
N ALA A 245 5.72 7.74 -11.51
CA ALA A 245 6.77 6.87 -12.01
C ALA A 245 8.06 7.66 -12.34
N ARG A 246 7.94 8.77 -13.08
CA ARG A 246 9.10 9.65 -13.39
C ARG A 246 9.73 10.22 -12.13
N MET A 247 8.92 10.70 -11.18
CA MET A 247 9.43 11.22 -9.90
C MET A 247 10.32 10.19 -9.17
N LEU A 248 9.96 8.91 -9.23
CA LEU A 248 10.73 7.82 -8.62
C LEU A 248 12.00 7.50 -9.44
N GLU A 249 11.85 7.42 -10.76
CA GLU A 249 12.96 7.11 -11.68
C GLU A 249 14.05 8.19 -11.65
N ASP A 250 13.66 9.47 -11.58
CA ASP A 250 14.57 10.61 -11.47
C ASP A 250 15.43 10.54 -10.19
N GLU A 251 14.93 9.92 -9.12
CA GLU A 251 15.64 9.66 -7.87
C GLU A 251 16.38 8.30 -7.85
N GLY A 252 16.42 7.59 -8.99
CA GLY A 252 17.13 6.33 -9.15
C GLY A 252 16.41 5.10 -8.58
N VAL A 253 15.12 5.22 -8.28
CA VAL A 253 14.31 4.11 -7.75
C VAL A 253 13.97 3.12 -8.86
N THR A 254 14.25 1.84 -8.65
CA THR A 254 13.74 0.78 -9.54
C THR A 254 12.25 0.56 -9.30
N VAL A 255 11.40 0.91 -10.26
CA VAL A 255 9.95 0.72 -10.17
C VAL A 255 9.56 -0.63 -10.79
N VAL A 256 8.83 -1.45 -10.03
CA VAL A 256 8.24 -2.72 -10.49
C VAL A 256 6.73 -2.60 -10.39
N VAL A 257 6.04 -2.74 -11.52
CA VAL A 257 4.59 -2.68 -11.60
C VAL A 257 4.02 -4.10 -11.60
N ALA A 258 3.28 -4.43 -10.54
CA ALA A 258 2.59 -5.70 -10.40
C ALA A 258 1.22 -5.63 -11.08
N SER A 259 0.93 -6.57 -11.98
CA SER A 259 -0.40 -6.70 -12.58
C SER A 259 -1.32 -7.54 -11.70
N ALA A 260 -2.41 -6.96 -11.23
CA ALA A 260 -3.53 -7.71 -10.68
C ALA A 260 -4.31 -8.35 -11.85
N ARG A 261 -3.92 -9.57 -12.24
CA ARG A 261 -4.66 -10.38 -13.22
C ARG A 261 -5.56 -11.37 -12.52
#